data_379d4d03b62e0d36dd0ebb3228e2cef2
#
_entry.id   379d4d03b62e0d36dd0ebb3228e2cef2
#
_cell.length_a   1.000
_cell.length_b   1.000
_cell.length_c   1.000
_cell.angle_alpha   90.00
_cell.angle_beta   90.00
_cell.angle_gamma   90.00
#
_symmetry.space_group_name_H-M   'P 1'
#
loop_
_entity.id
_entity.type
_entity.pdbx_description
1 polymer ?
#
loop_
_entity_poly.entity_id
_entity_poly.type
_entity_poly.pdbx_seq_one_letter_code
_entity_poly.pdbx_strand_id
1 'polypeptide(L)'
;MNNFLIETEDTLLIQKKEEELIKKNKFQDAEISSFDIEETPLENALEALDTYGFLSSQKVIIIKNIEVLNYNDNKKDLDHLFKYLDNSSPDNLLVFESKKLDNKTKTAKELKKKCQTINLEVNTKA
;
A
#
# COMPACT_ATOMS: atom_id res chain seq x y z
N MET A 1 12.91 -4.93 -0.84
CA MET A 1 11.84 -4.09 -0.26
C MET A 1 10.50 -4.49 -0.86
N ASN A 2 9.54 -4.80 0.00
CA ASN A 2 8.24 -5.28 -0.43
C ASN A 2 7.11 -4.28 -0.14
N ASN A 3 7.42 -3.00 -0.14
CA ASN A 3 6.46 -1.93 0.10
C ASN A 3 6.37 -1.06 -1.15
N PHE A 4 5.18 -0.98 -1.73
CA PHE A 4 4.97 -0.27 -2.99
C PHE A 4 3.83 0.74 -2.85
N LEU A 5 4.00 1.88 -3.50
CA LEU A 5 2.96 2.91 -3.61
C LEU A 5 2.65 3.09 -5.08
N ILE A 6 1.44 2.74 -5.49
CA ILE A 6 1.00 2.90 -6.87
C ILE A 6 0.12 4.15 -6.96
N GLU A 7 0.57 5.12 -7.74
CA GLU A 7 -0.18 6.35 -8.00
C GLU A 7 -0.76 6.31 -9.40
N THR A 8 -2.09 6.30 -9.50
CA THR A 8 -2.79 6.40 -10.78
C THR A 8 -4.27 6.60 -10.53
N GLU A 9 -4.98 7.12 -11.52
CA GLU A 9 -6.44 7.22 -11.49
C GLU A 9 -7.10 6.07 -12.27
N ASP A 10 -6.31 5.23 -12.93
CA ASP A 10 -6.84 4.13 -13.74
C ASP A 10 -6.81 2.81 -12.96
N THR A 11 -8.00 2.33 -12.58
CA THR A 11 -8.14 1.11 -11.78
C THR A 11 -7.67 -0.15 -12.51
N LEU A 12 -7.76 -0.18 -13.84
CA LEU A 12 -7.28 -1.33 -14.61
C LEU A 12 -5.75 -1.43 -14.57
N LEU A 13 -5.07 -0.28 -14.63
CA LEU A 13 -3.61 -0.24 -14.53
C LEU A 13 -3.14 -0.69 -13.14
N ILE A 14 -3.87 -0.30 -12.10
CA ILE A 14 -3.56 -0.72 -10.74
C ILE A 14 -3.62 -2.25 -10.64
N GLN A 15 -4.70 -2.85 -11.10
CA GLN A 15 -4.89 -4.30 -11.00
C GLN A 15 -3.79 -5.07 -11.72
N LYS A 16 -3.46 -4.65 -12.93
CA LYS A 16 -2.38 -5.28 -13.70
C LYS A 16 -1.04 -5.16 -13.00
N LYS A 17 -0.77 -3.99 -12.43
CA LYS A 17 0.50 -3.77 -11.72
C LYS A 17 0.59 -4.61 -10.45
N GLU A 18 -0.50 -4.73 -9.72
CA GLU A 18 -0.53 -5.57 -8.53
C GLU A 18 -0.27 -7.03 -8.86
N GLU A 19 -0.89 -7.55 -9.90
CA GLU A 19 -0.64 -8.92 -10.36
C GLU A 19 0.82 -9.12 -10.73
N GLU A 20 1.41 -8.16 -11.42
CA GLU A 20 2.81 -8.19 -11.79
C GLU A 20 3.73 -8.19 -10.57
N LEU A 21 3.43 -7.34 -9.58
CA LEU A 21 4.23 -7.26 -8.34
C LEU A 21 4.13 -8.55 -7.53
N ILE A 22 2.95 -9.13 -7.43
CA ILE A 22 2.73 -10.40 -6.73
C ILE A 22 3.57 -11.50 -7.38
N LYS A 23 3.53 -11.60 -8.69
CA LYS A 23 4.27 -12.60 -9.43
C LYS A 23 5.78 -12.38 -9.35
N LYS A 24 6.21 -11.15 -9.56
CA LYS A 24 7.63 -10.79 -9.56
C LYS A 24 8.29 -11.04 -8.21
N ASN A 25 7.57 -10.80 -7.13
CA ASN A 25 8.09 -10.95 -5.77
C ASN A 25 7.79 -12.32 -5.18
N LYS A 26 7.23 -13.23 -5.96
CA LYS A 26 6.97 -14.63 -5.57
C LYS A 26 5.97 -14.74 -4.42
N PHE A 27 4.87 -13.99 -4.53
CA PHE A 27 3.77 -14.02 -3.58
C PHE A 27 2.49 -14.63 -4.17
N GLN A 28 2.63 -15.52 -5.19
CA GLN A 28 1.47 -16.11 -5.88
C GLN A 28 0.57 -16.92 -4.95
N ASP A 29 1.15 -17.55 -3.95
CA ASP A 29 0.42 -18.43 -3.02
C ASP A 29 0.05 -17.72 -1.71
N ALA A 30 0.26 -16.41 -1.64
CA ALA A 30 0.00 -15.64 -0.43
C ALA A 30 -1.49 -15.39 -0.21
N GLU A 31 -1.87 -15.19 1.05
CA GLU A 31 -3.20 -14.66 1.38
C GLU A 31 -3.26 -13.20 0.93
N ILE A 32 -4.34 -12.84 0.24
CA ILE A 32 -4.53 -11.46 -0.25
C ILE A 32 -5.67 -10.81 0.52
N SER A 33 -5.40 -9.67 1.13
CA SER A 33 -6.40 -8.86 1.84
C SER A 33 -6.35 -7.43 1.33
N SER A 34 -7.52 -6.83 1.16
CA SER A 34 -7.64 -5.44 0.72
C SER A 34 -8.40 -4.63 1.75
N PHE A 35 -7.95 -3.42 1.97
CA PHE A 35 -8.58 -2.48 2.91
C PHE A 35 -8.79 -1.15 2.22
N ASP A 36 -10.05 -0.75 2.07
CA ASP A 36 -10.40 0.56 1.55
C ASP A 36 -10.58 1.49 2.74
N ILE A 37 -9.65 2.39 2.95
CA ILE A 37 -9.66 3.24 4.14
C ILE A 37 -10.65 4.38 4.10
N GLU A 38 -11.39 4.53 3.00
CA GLU A 38 -12.59 5.36 3.00
C GLU A 38 -13.74 4.70 3.76
N GLU A 39 -13.74 3.38 3.86
CA GLU A 39 -14.81 2.60 4.49
C GLU A 39 -14.37 1.91 5.77
N THR A 40 -13.08 1.61 5.91
CA THR A 40 -12.52 0.82 7.01
C THR A 40 -11.38 1.58 7.67
N PRO A 41 -11.29 1.61 9.00
CA PRO A 41 -10.16 2.27 9.67
C PRO A 41 -8.82 1.68 9.26
N LEU A 42 -7.81 2.52 9.16
CA LEU A 42 -6.44 2.10 8.86
C LEU A 42 -5.95 1.05 9.87
N GLU A 43 -6.39 1.12 11.10
CA GLU A 43 -6.05 0.17 12.15
C GLU A 43 -6.26 -1.28 11.74
N ASN A 44 -7.32 -1.55 10.96
CA ASN A 44 -7.60 -2.92 10.50
C ASN A 44 -6.49 -3.44 9.58
N ALA A 45 -5.99 -2.58 8.70
CA ALA A 45 -4.88 -2.94 7.83
C ALA A 45 -3.59 -3.14 8.62
N LEU A 46 -3.36 -2.30 9.64
CA LEU A 46 -2.18 -2.42 10.51
C LEU A 46 -2.18 -3.73 11.28
N GLU A 47 -3.35 -4.16 11.76
CA GLU A 47 -3.48 -5.46 12.41
C GLU A 47 -3.11 -6.60 11.46
N ALA A 48 -3.55 -6.50 10.21
CA ALA A 48 -3.23 -7.51 9.20
C ALA A 48 -1.73 -7.57 8.92
N LEU A 49 -1.04 -6.43 8.98
CA LEU A 49 0.41 -6.38 8.79
C LEU A 49 1.17 -6.99 9.98
N ASP A 50 0.62 -6.88 11.18
CA ASP A 50 1.28 -7.31 12.41
C ASP A 50 1.00 -8.78 12.77
N THR A 51 0.03 -9.43 12.12
CA THR A 51 -0.33 -10.81 12.43
C THR A 51 0.21 -11.78 11.40
N TYR A 52 0.37 -13.05 11.79
CA TYR A 52 0.74 -14.09 10.85
C TYR A 52 -0.45 -14.48 9.97
N GLY A 53 -0.16 -14.89 8.73
CA GLY A 53 -1.20 -15.40 7.85
C GLY A 53 -1.83 -16.67 8.40
N PHE A 54 -3.14 -16.85 8.15
CA PHE A 54 -3.88 -18.00 8.63
C PHE A 54 -3.63 -19.26 7.78
N LEU A 55 -3.63 -19.09 6.46
CA LEU A 55 -3.46 -20.18 5.51
C LEU A 55 -2.07 -20.24 4.89
N SER A 56 -1.32 -19.15 5.00
CA SER A 56 0.00 -19.02 4.40
C SER A 56 0.85 -18.14 5.29
N SER A 57 2.16 -18.39 5.31
CA SER A 57 3.09 -17.49 6.00
C SER A 57 3.28 -16.17 5.25
N GLN A 58 2.96 -16.14 3.95
CA GLN A 58 3.05 -14.93 3.13
C GLN A 58 1.70 -14.25 3.00
N LYS A 59 1.71 -12.92 3.02
CA LYS A 59 0.51 -12.11 2.85
C LYS A 59 0.74 -11.00 1.84
N VAL A 60 -0.29 -10.72 1.04
CA VAL A 60 -0.36 -9.51 0.23
C VAL A 60 -1.42 -8.62 0.86
N ILE A 61 -1.04 -7.43 1.25
CA ILE A 61 -1.94 -6.46 1.88
C ILE A 61 -2.04 -5.24 0.99
N ILE A 62 -3.25 -4.94 0.56
CA ILE A 62 -3.53 -3.82 -0.34
C ILE A 62 -4.31 -2.78 0.44
N ILE A 63 -3.80 -1.56 0.50
CA ILE A 63 -4.46 -0.45 1.18
C ILE A 63 -4.85 0.57 0.13
N LYS A 64 -6.17 0.77 -0.03
CA LYS A 64 -6.74 1.62 -1.08
C LYS A 64 -7.08 3.00 -0.55
N ASN A 65 -6.97 4.00 -1.43
CA ASN A 65 -7.37 5.38 -1.15
C ASN A 65 -6.54 6.05 -0.07
N ILE A 66 -5.24 5.76 -0.05
CA ILE A 66 -4.34 6.30 0.98
C ILE A 66 -4.31 7.84 0.98
N GLU A 67 -4.69 8.47 -0.14
CA GLU A 67 -4.71 9.93 -0.26
C GLU A 67 -5.71 10.61 0.68
N VAL A 68 -6.69 9.87 1.22
CA VAL A 68 -7.67 10.45 2.14
C VAL A 68 -7.10 10.68 3.54
N LEU A 69 -5.93 10.11 3.85
CA LEU A 69 -5.33 10.24 5.17
C LEU A 69 -4.58 11.55 5.33
N ASN A 70 -4.90 12.26 6.39
CA ASN A 70 -4.20 13.46 6.81
C ASN A 70 -3.42 13.13 8.07
N TYR A 71 -2.12 13.41 8.07
CA TYR A 71 -1.27 13.10 9.22
C TYR A 71 -1.77 13.71 10.52
N ASN A 72 -2.24 14.96 10.48
CA ASN A 72 -2.70 15.65 11.69
C ASN A 72 -3.91 14.97 12.33
N ASP A 73 -4.81 14.41 11.52
CA ASP A 73 -6.01 13.75 12.00
C ASP A 73 -5.80 12.27 12.32
N ASN A 74 -4.77 11.67 11.74
CA ASN A 74 -4.51 10.23 11.82
C ASN A 74 -3.12 9.91 12.37
N LYS A 75 -2.60 10.80 13.20
CA LYS A 75 -1.21 10.72 13.66
C LYS A 75 -0.84 9.37 14.25
N LYS A 76 -1.67 8.85 15.15
CA LYS A 76 -1.38 7.58 15.83
C LYS A 76 -1.24 6.42 14.84
N ASP A 77 -2.19 6.30 13.93
CA ASP A 77 -2.19 5.22 12.96
C ASP A 77 -1.08 5.38 11.93
N LEU A 78 -0.84 6.62 11.49
CA LEU A 78 0.24 6.88 10.53
C LEU A 78 1.61 6.67 11.16
N ASP A 79 1.81 7.04 12.43
CA ASP A 79 3.05 6.75 13.12
C ASP A 79 3.28 5.24 13.22
N HIS A 80 2.23 4.47 13.51
CA HIS A 80 2.30 3.00 13.54
C HIS A 80 2.69 2.46 12.15
N LEU A 81 2.04 2.98 11.10
CA LEU A 81 2.32 2.56 9.73
C LEU A 81 3.77 2.86 9.34
N PHE A 82 4.24 4.07 9.62
CA PHE A 82 5.61 4.46 9.27
C PHE A 82 6.64 3.62 10.03
N LYS A 83 6.35 3.28 11.26
CA LYS A 83 7.20 2.40 12.05
C LYS A 83 7.26 1.00 11.44
N TYR A 84 6.12 0.48 10.98
CA TYR A 84 6.09 -0.79 10.25
C TYR A 84 6.95 -0.70 8.98
N LEU A 85 6.82 0.38 8.22
CA LEU A 85 7.57 0.54 6.97
C LEU A 85 9.08 0.58 7.19
N ASP A 86 9.53 1.07 8.35
CA ASP A 86 10.94 1.06 8.70
C ASP A 86 11.45 -0.34 9.07
N ASN A 87 10.56 -1.25 9.44
CA ASN A 87 10.89 -2.61 9.87
C ASN A 87 9.93 -3.62 9.25
N SER A 88 9.64 -3.49 7.97
CA SER A 88 8.67 -4.33 7.30
C SER A 88 9.07 -5.81 7.28
N SER A 89 8.08 -6.69 7.42
CA SER A 89 8.29 -8.12 7.36
C SER A 89 8.57 -8.57 5.93
N PRO A 90 9.55 -9.45 5.70
CA PRO A 90 9.78 -10.01 4.37
C PRO A 90 8.65 -10.92 3.90
N ASP A 91 7.77 -11.37 4.82
CA ASP A 91 6.65 -12.24 4.49
C ASP A 91 5.42 -11.46 4.05
N ASN A 92 5.47 -10.14 4.08
CA ASN A 92 4.37 -9.28 3.63
C ASN A 92 4.75 -8.51 2.37
N LEU A 93 3.84 -8.51 1.41
CA LEU A 93 3.90 -7.60 0.27
C LEU A 93 2.83 -6.54 0.50
N LEU A 94 3.25 -5.31 0.71
CA LEU A 94 2.34 -4.21 1.01
C LEU A 94 2.23 -3.29 -0.21
N VAL A 95 1.01 -3.06 -0.66
CA VAL A 95 0.73 -2.20 -1.81
C VAL A 95 -0.27 -1.13 -1.40
N PHE A 96 0.12 0.12 -1.55
CA PHE A 96 -0.79 1.25 -1.40
C PHE A 96 -1.30 1.65 -2.77
N GLU A 97 -2.61 1.88 -2.86
CA GLU A 97 -3.22 2.46 -4.05
C GLU A 97 -3.61 3.89 -3.74
N SER A 98 -3.28 4.79 -4.61
CA SER A 98 -3.54 6.21 -4.41
C SER A 98 -3.76 6.92 -5.72
N LYS A 99 -4.61 7.95 -5.69
CA LYS A 99 -4.54 8.99 -6.68
C LYS A 99 -3.26 9.78 -6.39
N LYS A 100 -2.88 10.68 -7.29
CA LYS A 100 -1.65 11.45 -7.10
C LYS A 100 -1.64 12.16 -5.75
N LEU A 101 -0.62 11.86 -4.94
CA LEU A 101 -0.46 12.47 -3.62
C LEU A 101 0.13 13.88 -3.73
N ASP A 102 -0.33 14.77 -2.86
CA ASP A 102 0.27 16.08 -2.72
C ASP A 102 1.63 15.95 -2.04
N ASN A 103 2.69 16.20 -2.79
CA ASN A 103 4.08 16.07 -2.31
C ASN A 103 4.42 17.01 -1.16
N LYS A 104 3.55 17.97 -0.85
CA LYS A 104 3.78 18.90 0.25
C LYS A 104 3.32 18.36 1.60
N THR A 105 2.52 17.31 1.61
CA THR A 105 2.04 16.73 2.86
C THR A 105 3.08 15.81 3.49
N LYS A 106 3.05 15.73 4.81
CA LYS A 106 3.94 14.83 5.55
C LYS A 106 3.67 13.37 5.20
N THR A 107 2.38 13.01 5.07
CA THR A 107 1.99 11.66 4.69
C THR A 107 2.62 11.24 3.36
N ALA A 108 2.49 12.09 2.34
CA ALA A 108 3.04 11.80 1.03
C ALA A 108 4.56 11.69 1.05
N LYS A 109 5.23 12.60 1.73
CA LYS A 109 6.68 12.59 1.83
C LYS A 109 7.21 11.32 2.48
N GLU A 110 6.60 10.91 3.59
CA GLU A 110 7.03 9.72 4.30
C GLU A 110 6.72 8.44 3.52
N LEU A 111 5.56 8.35 2.89
CA LEU A 111 5.21 7.19 2.07
C LEU A 111 6.17 7.04 0.90
N LYS A 112 6.46 8.13 0.19
CA LYS A 112 7.36 8.09 -0.97
C LYS A 112 8.80 7.78 -0.58
N LYS A 113 9.20 8.17 0.62
CA LYS A 113 10.52 7.87 1.15
C LYS A 113 10.68 6.40 1.55
N LYS A 114 9.61 5.81 2.09
CA LYS A 114 9.64 4.46 2.67
C LYS A 114 9.12 3.37 1.75
N CYS A 115 8.55 3.72 0.62
CA CYS A 115 7.99 2.77 -0.35
C CYS A 115 8.60 3.00 -1.72
N GLN A 116 8.60 1.96 -2.54
CA GLN A 116 8.91 2.12 -3.95
C GLN A 116 7.67 2.71 -4.63
N THR A 117 7.80 3.92 -5.15
CA THR A 117 6.69 4.62 -5.80
C THR A 117 6.62 4.23 -7.28
N ILE A 118 5.41 3.86 -7.72
CA ILE A 118 5.13 3.49 -9.10
C ILE A 118 4.07 4.43 -9.62
N ASN A 119 4.43 5.24 -10.60
CA ASN A 119 3.53 6.20 -11.23
C ASN A 119 3.02 5.59 -12.53
N LEU A 120 1.73 5.33 -12.61
CA LEU A 120 1.12 4.78 -13.80
C LEU A 120 0.25 5.85 -14.44
N GLU A 121 0.67 6.34 -15.60
CA GLU A 121 -0.09 7.35 -16.33
C GLU A 121 -0.85 6.70 -17.46
N VAL A 122 -2.10 7.14 -17.65
CA VAL A 122 -2.85 6.76 -18.82
C VAL A 122 -2.23 7.51 -20.01
N ASN A 123 -1.72 6.76 -20.97
CA ASN A 123 -1.20 7.37 -22.18
C ASN A 123 -2.37 7.73 -23.09
N THR A 124 -2.79 8.99 -23.03
CA THR A 124 -3.88 9.50 -23.86
C THR A 124 -3.44 9.99 -25.23
N LYS A 125 -2.17 9.92 -25.48
CA LYS A 125 -1.65 10.28 -26.80
C LYS A 125 -2.01 9.22 -27.81
N ALA A 126 -2.75 9.63 -28.77
CA ALA A 126 -3.03 8.77 -29.90
C ALA A 126 -1.74 8.46 -30.66
#